data_66c5e2507cc0200b9d16d40f56a688cd
#
_entry.id   66c5e2507cc0200b9d16d40f56a688cd
#
_cell.length_a   1.000
_cell.length_b   1.000
_cell.length_c   1.000
_cell.angle_alpha   90.00
_cell.angle_beta   90.00
_cell.angle_gamma   90.00
#
_symmetry.space_group_name_H-M   'P 1'
#
loop_
_entity.id
_entity.type
_entity.pdbx_description
1 polymer ?
#
loop_
_entity_poly.entity_id
_entity_poly.type
_entity_poly.pdbx_seq_one_letter_code
_entity_poly.pdbx_strand_id
1 'polypeptide(L)'
;MNLNALPGLALPGDAGGLAELTSALDESQLSSAFAQLLGALLGQLIVYITYYPHYKETEDAEAILGTFCTTDADNQKVNYFLNEMFGTLVLVFGALCCLSLAWGKQDYAAASIVVGFIVWGLVTSMGGPTGPGLNPARDLMPRLLHAILPIPHKGSSRWGEAWIPVVAPIVGAIIGAWLFVFFFAS
;
A
#
# COMPACT_ATOMS: atom_id res chain seq x y z
N MET A 1 27.61 11.29 -1.50
CA MET A 1 26.23 11.79 -1.71
C MET A 1 25.82 12.51 -0.44
N ASN A 2 25.51 13.80 -0.48
CA ASN A 2 25.26 14.59 0.73
C ASN A 2 23.79 14.39 1.15
N LEU A 3 23.57 13.58 2.21
CA LEU A 3 22.24 13.23 2.74
C LEU A 3 21.49 14.40 3.35
N ASN A 4 22.17 15.51 3.66
CA ASN A 4 21.54 16.75 4.12
C ASN A 4 20.64 17.42 3.05
N ALA A 5 20.51 16.79 1.86
CA ALA A 5 19.65 17.26 0.78
C ALA A 5 18.29 16.53 0.72
N LEU A 6 18.02 15.54 1.60
CA LEU A 6 16.70 14.94 1.77
C LEU A 6 16.01 15.68 2.91
N PRO A 7 15.04 16.56 2.65
CA PRO A 7 14.29 17.18 3.74
C PRO A 7 13.52 16.08 4.49
N GLY A 8 13.86 15.88 5.75
CA GLY A 8 13.11 15.01 6.66
C GLY A 8 13.75 13.68 7.06
N LEU A 9 15.04 13.43 6.78
CA LEU A 9 15.71 12.21 7.26
C LEU A 9 16.83 12.56 8.27
N ALA A 10 16.47 13.05 9.45
CA ALA A 10 17.36 13.08 10.61
C ALA A 10 17.29 11.71 11.31
N LEU A 11 18.44 11.10 11.56
CA LEU A 11 18.52 9.83 12.31
C LEU A 11 18.16 10.06 13.76
N PRO A 12 17.42 9.14 14.44
CA PRO A 12 17.03 9.31 15.83
C PRO A 12 18.22 9.16 16.75
N GLY A 13 18.72 10.28 17.28
CA GLY A 13 19.84 10.32 18.23
C GLY A 13 19.74 11.40 19.30
N ASP A 14 18.92 12.41 19.10
CA ASP A 14 18.76 13.56 19.99
C ASP A 14 17.30 13.99 20.09
N ALA A 15 16.97 14.71 21.16
CA ALA A 15 15.62 15.21 21.43
C ALA A 15 15.05 16.11 20.31
N GLY A 16 15.87 16.59 19.38
CA GLY A 16 15.49 17.25 18.15
C GLY A 16 14.83 16.30 17.13
N GLY A 17 15.24 15.03 17.05
CA GLY A 17 14.74 14.07 16.09
C GLY A 17 13.27 13.70 16.26
N LEU A 18 12.76 13.70 17.49
CA LEU A 18 11.32 13.48 17.76
C LEU A 18 10.46 14.70 17.40
N ALA A 19 10.96 15.90 17.64
CA ALA A 19 10.28 17.14 17.26
C ALA A 19 10.29 17.31 15.72
N GLU A 20 11.36 16.91 15.06
CA GLU A 20 11.46 16.88 13.59
C GLU A 20 10.60 15.78 12.97
N LEU A 21 10.50 14.60 13.61
CA LEU A 21 9.58 13.53 13.17
C LEU A 21 8.12 13.94 13.33
N THR A 22 7.78 14.67 14.37
CA THR A 22 6.40 15.19 14.58
C THR A 22 6.10 16.40 13.70
N SER A 23 7.10 17.21 13.35
CA SER A 23 6.93 18.29 12.37
C SER A 23 6.93 17.78 10.91
N ALA A 24 7.52 16.61 10.67
CA ALA A 24 7.48 15.93 9.37
C ALA A 24 6.14 15.20 9.11
N LEU A 25 5.30 15.01 10.12
CA LEU A 25 3.86 14.78 9.97
C LEU A 25 3.16 16.12 9.68
N ASP A 26 3.68 16.82 8.70
CA ASP A 26 3.15 18.06 8.17
C ASP A 26 1.71 17.86 7.67
N GLU A 27 0.90 18.93 7.72
CA GLU A 27 -0.48 18.97 7.20
C GLU A 27 -0.57 18.42 5.76
N SER A 28 0.50 18.55 4.97
CA SER A 28 0.58 18.00 3.61
C SER A 28 0.55 16.46 3.58
N GLN A 29 1.18 15.80 4.52
CA GLN A 29 1.21 14.33 4.61
C GLN A 29 -0.12 13.77 5.10
N LEU A 30 -0.76 14.43 6.07
CA LEU A 30 -2.10 14.09 6.51
C LEU A 30 -3.11 14.29 5.38
N SER A 31 -3.03 15.42 4.66
CA SER A 31 -3.90 15.68 3.50
C SER A 31 -3.71 14.64 2.38
N SER A 32 -2.47 14.20 2.13
CA SER A 32 -2.16 13.13 1.18
C SER A 32 -2.76 11.79 1.59
N ALA A 33 -2.66 11.43 2.87
CA ALA A 33 -3.27 10.21 3.40
C ALA A 33 -4.79 10.23 3.28
N PHE A 34 -5.43 11.36 3.64
CA PHE A 34 -6.87 11.55 3.44
C PHE A 34 -7.27 11.48 1.96
N ALA A 35 -6.51 12.10 1.07
CA ALA A 35 -6.76 12.04 -0.36
C ALA A 35 -6.68 10.61 -0.91
N GLN A 36 -5.73 9.79 -0.42
CA GLN A 36 -5.65 8.38 -0.79
C GLN A 36 -6.87 7.58 -0.30
N LEU A 37 -7.31 7.81 0.94
CA LEU A 37 -8.50 7.14 1.49
C LEU A 37 -9.75 7.51 0.68
N LEU A 38 -9.96 8.80 0.40
CA LEU A 38 -11.09 9.27 -0.42
C LEU A 38 -11.00 8.75 -1.85
N GLY A 39 -9.81 8.77 -2.45
CA GLY A 39 -9.58 8.24 -3.80
C GLY A 39 -9.87 6.74 -3.88
N ALA A 40 -9.45 5.97 -2.90
CA ALA A 40 -9.74 4.54 -2.83
C ALA A 40 -11.25 4.27 -2.69
N LEU A 41 -11.95 5.07 -1.87
CA LEU A 41 -13.40 4.96 -1.69
C LEU A 41 -14.14 5.29 -2.99
N LEU A 42 -13.83 6.41 -3.64
CA LEU A 42 -14.47 6.84 -4.88
C LEU A 42 -14.15 5.86 -6.04
N GLY A 43 -12.89 5.44 -6.15
CA GLY A 43 -12.47 4.47 -7.16
C GLY A 43 -13.23 3.15 -7.01
N GLN A 44 -13.35 2.63 -5.79
CA GLN A 44 -14.09 1.39 -5.54
C GLN A 44 -15.59 1.55 -5.78
N LEU A 45 -16.17 2.73 -5.53
CA LEU A 45 -17.57 2.99 -5.85
C LEU A 45 -17.82 2.91 -7.37
N ILE A 46 -16.89 3.43 -8.17
CA ILE A 46 -16.95 3.32 -9.65
C ILE A 46 -16.85 1.83 -10.05
N VAL A 47 -15.92 1.07 -9.47
CA VAL A 47 -15.80 -0.37 -9.71
C VAL A 47 -17.10 -1.08 -9.34
N TYR A 48 -17.71 -0.78 -8.19
CA TYR A 48 -18.97 -1.36 -7.78
C TYR A 48 -20.09 -1.13 -8.82
N ILE A 49 -20.21 0.10 -9.32
CA ILE A 49 -21.23 0.44 -10.30
C ILE A 49 -21.01 -0.30 -11.63
N THR A 50 -19.76 -0.36 -12.09
CA THR A 50 -19.41 -0.99 -13.36
C THR A 50 -19.48 -2.52 -13.32
N TYR A 51 -19.13 -3.12 -12.16
CA TYR A 51 -19.15 -4.56 -11.95
C TYR A 51 -20.50 -5.09 -11.43
N TYR A 52 -21.47 -4.22 -11.16
CA TYR A 52 -22.73 -4.64 -10.56
C TYR A 52 -23.46 -5.76 -11.35
N PRO A 53 -23.49 -5.77 -12.69
CA PRO A 53 -24.06 -6.90 -13.45
C PRO A 53 -23.31 -8.22 -13.17
N HIS A 54 -21.98 -8.19 -13.05
CA HIS A 54 -21.17 -9.37 -12.74
C HIS A 54 -21.46 -9.91 -11.34
N TYR A 55 -21.65 -9.02 -10.34
CA TYR A 55 -21.99 -9.46 -8.98
C TYR A 55 -23.33 -10.22 -8.90
N LYS A 56 -24.26 -9.93 -9.79
CA LYS A 56 -25.54 -10.67 -9.86
C LYS A 56 -25.36 -12.11 -10.33
N GLU A 57 -24.39 -12.35 -11.20
CA GLU A 57 -24.11 -13.64 -11.81
C GLU A 57 -23.03 -14.44 -11.04
N THR A 58 -22.31 -13.78 -10.13
CA THR A 58 -21.22 -14.42 -9.37
C THR A 58 -21.74 -14.90 -8.03
N GLU A 59 -21.74 -16.21 -7.80
CA GLU A 59 -22.12 -16.82 -6.53
C GLU A 59 -20.93 -16.98 -5.55
N ASP A 60 -19.70 -16.90 -6.07
CA ASP A 60 -18.48 -17.02 -5.25
C ASP A 60 -18.22 -15.74 -4.47
N ALA A 61 -18.52 -15.78 -3.18
CA ALA A 61 -18.32 -14.66 -2.26
C ALA A 61 -16.85 -14.21 -2.12
N GLU A 62 -15.90 -15.14 -2.25
CA GLU A 62 -14.47 -14.82 -2.18
C GLU A 62 -14.01 -14.08 -3.44
N ALA A 63 -14.47 -14.50 -4.61
CA ALA A 63 -14.23 -13.79 -5.85
C ALA A 63 -14.80 -12.37 -5.80
N ILE A 64 -16.00 -12.19 -5.23
CA ILE A 64 -16.60 -10.86 -5.01
C ILE A 64 -15.73 -10.03 -4.07
N LEU A 65 -15.37 -10.58 -2.91
CA LEU A 65 -14.53 -9.90 -1.92
C LEU A 65 -13.18 -9.49 -2.51
N GLY A 66 -12.56 -10.34 -3.32
CA GLY A 66 -11.29 -10.09 -4.00
C GLY A 66 -11.31 -8.89 -4.98
N THR A 67 -12.49 -8.46 -5.44
CA THR A 67 -12.63 -7.21 -6.21
C THR A 67 -12.60 -5.95 -5.36
N PHE A 68 -12.70 -6.07 -4.05
CA PHE A 68 -12.66 -4.96 -3.08
C PHE A 68 -11.34 -4.90 -2.33
N CYS A 69 -10.95 -5.97 -1.66
CA CYS A 69 -9.84 -5.97 -0.74
C CYS A 69 -9.01 -7.26 -0.85
N THR A 70 -7.87 -7.25 -0.20
CA THR A 70 -6.98 -8.41 -0.13
C THR A 70 -7.47 -9.40 0.92
N THR A 71 -7.27 -10.67 0.65
CA THR A 71 -7.63 -11.76 1.57
C THR A 71 -6.56 -12.83 1.52
N ASP A 72 -6.52 -13.67 2.54
CA ASP A 72 -5.67 -14.85 2.57
C ASP A 72 -6.37 -16.01 1.87
N ALA A 73 -5.80 -16.46 0.77
CA ALA A 73 -6.34 -17.57 0.00
C ALA A 73 -6.43 -18.89 0.80
N ASP A 74 -5.48 -19.09 1.71
CA ASP A 74 -5.31 -20.35 2.47
C ASP A 74 -5.66 -20.23 3.95
N ASN A 75 -6.20 -19.10 4.42
CA ASN A 75 -6.45 -18.80 5.83
C ASN A 75 -5.19 -18.90 6.71
N GLN A 76 -4.02 -18.53 6.16
CA GLN A 76 -2.71 -18.53 6.83
C GLN A 76 -2.26 -17.11 7.14
N LYS A 77 -2.74 -16.53 8.23
CA LYS A 77 -2.47 -15.13 8.60
C LYS A 77 -0.99 -14.74 8.62
N VAL A 78 -0.10 -15.68 8.95
CA VAL A 78 1.35 -15.45 8.92
C VAL A 78 1.83 -15.23 7.50
N ASN A 79 1.41 -16.09 6.57
CA ASN A 79 1.77 -15.97 5.16
C ASN A 79 1.17 -14.68 4.55
N TYR A 80 -0.07 -14.36 4.93
CA TYR A 80 -0.69 -13.09 4.55
C TYR A 80 0.14 -11.89 5.01
N PHE A 81 0.51 -11.86 6.30
CA PHE A 81 1.34 -10.78 6.85
C PHE A 81 2.69 -10.68 6.13
N LEU A 82 3.39 -11.80 5.94
CA LEU A 82 4.69 -11.83 5.27
C LEU A 82 4.58 -11.37 3.80
N ASN A 83 3.55 -11.81 3.08
CA ASN A 83 3.35 -11.41 1.69
C ASN A 83 3.17 -9.90 1.55
N GLU A 84 2.29 -9.29 2.36
CA GLU A 84 2.06 -7.85 2.38
C GLU A 84 3.30 -7.06 2.84
N MET A 85 4.00 -7.57 3.85
CA MET A 85 5.22 -6.96 4.38
C MET A 85 6.35 -6.98 3.34
N PHE A 86 6.66 -8.14 2.75
CA PHE A 86 7.73 -8.25 1.75
C PHE A 86 7.40 -7.51 0.47
N GLY A 87 6.16 -7.57 0.01
CA GLY A 87 5.74 -6.81 -1.16
C GLY A 87 5.92 -5.31 -0.98
N THR A 88 5.52 -4.79 0.18
CA THR A 88 5.69 -3.35 0.48
C THR A 88 7.16 -2.98 0.71
N LEU A 89 7.94 -3.86 1.34
CA LEU A 89 9.39 -3.68 1.48
C LEU A 89 10.05 -3.47 0.11
N VAL A 90 9.80 -4.37 -0.83
CA VAL A 90 10.37 -4.29 -2.19
C VAL A 90 9.85 -3.05 -2.92
N LEU A 91 8.55 -2.71 -2.77
CA LEU A 91 7.98 -1.51 -3.36
C LEU A 91 8.67 -0.24 -2.87
N VAL A 92 8.79 -0.06 -1.56
CA VAL A 92 9.36 1.16 -0.97
C VAL A 92 10.86 1.25 -1.26
N PHE A 93 11.60 0.17 -1.07
CA PHE A 93 13.02 0.12 -1.40
C PHE A 93 13.27 0.46 -2.88
N GLY A 94 12.54 -0.17 -3.80
CA GLY A 94 12.66 0.07 -5.24
C GLY A 94 12.24 1.48 -5.64
N ALA A 95 11.16 2.01 -5.06
CA ALA A 95 10.73 3.38 -5.30
C ALA A 95 11.77 4.41 -4.85
N LEU A 96 12.36 4.23 -3.65
CA LEU A 96 13.43 5.08 -3.15
C LEU A 96 14.67 5.00 -4.04
N CYS A 97 15.06 3.82 -4.50
CA CYS A 97 16.15 3.67 -5.47
C CYS A 97 15.86 4.45 -6.76
N CYS A 98 14.66 4.31 -7.34
CA CYS A 98 14.29 5.02 -8.56
C CYS A 98 14.29 6.54 -8.38
N LEU A 99 13.68 7.03 -7.29
CA LEU A 99 13.52 8.46 -7.04
C LEU A 99 14.81 9.15 -6.59
N SER A 100 15.75 8.41 -5.98
CA SER A 100 17.04 8.94 -5.52
C SER A 100 18.11 9.00 -6.62
N LEU A 101 17.97 8.26 -7.71
CA LEU A 101 18.88 8.31 -8.85
C LEU A 101 18.86 9.70 -9.51
N ALA A 102 20.00 10.10 -10.07
CA ALA A 102 20.13 11.42 -10.68
C ALA A 102 19.09 11.67 -11.79
N TRP A 103 18.80 10.65 -12.61
CA TRP A 103 17.77 10.75 -13.66
C TRP A 103 16.36 10.87 -13.08
N GLY A 104 16.04 10.14 -12.00
CA GLY A 104 14.72 10.20 -11.35
C GLY A 104 14.44 11.53 -10.68
N LYS A 105 15.48 12.22 -10.19
CA LYS A 105 15.37 13.59 -9.65
C LYS A 105 15.13 14.64 -10.73
N GLN A 106 15.58 14.38 -11.95
CA GLN A 106 15.40 15.28 -13.09
C GLN A 106 14.12 14.99 -13.86
N ASP A 107 13.64 13.76 -13.84
CA ASP A 107 12.44 13.31 -14.56
C ASP A 107 11.54 12.44 -13.67
N TYR A 108 10.70 13.11 -12.89
CA TYR A 108 9.71 12.45 -12.04
C TYR A 108 8.71 11.61 -12.83
N ALA A 109 8.40 11.97 -14.06
CA ALA A 109 7.46 11.20 -14.87
C ALA A 109 8.05 9.84 -15.23
N ALA A 110 9.30 9.80 -15.67
CA ALA A 110 10.01 8.55 -15.97
C ALA A 110 10.18 7.69 -14.70
N ALA A 111 10.56 8.30 -13.57
CA ALA A 111 10.68 7.59 -12.29
C ALA A 111 9.35 6.97 -11.85
N SER A 112 8.24 7.69 -12.00
CA SER A 112 6.90 7.21 -11.68
C SER A 112 6.47 6.03 -12.55
N ILE A 113 6.83 6.03 -13.85
CA ILE A 113 6.57 4.90 -14.75
C ILE A 113 7.32 3.65 -14.27
N VAL A 114 8.59 3.79 -13.89
CA VAL A 114 9.39 2.66 -13.39
C VAL A 114 8.80 2.12 -12.08
N VAL A 115 8.39 3.00 -11.14
CA VAL A 115 7.68 2.57 -9.93
C VAL A 115 6.38 1.83 -10.28
N GLY A 116 5.65 2.29 -11.29
CA GLY A 116 4.47 1.58 -11.81
C GLY A 116 4.80 0.15 -12.30
N PHE A 117 5.92 -0.05 -12.97
CA PHE A 117 6.39 -1.39 -13.36
C PHE A 117 6.79 -2.25 -12.15
N ILE A 118 7.37 -1.66 -11.10
CA ILE A 118 7.63 -2.38 -9.85
C ILE A 118 6.32 -2.87 -9.24
N VAL A 119 5.31 -2.01 -9.14
CA VAL A 119 3.97 -2.39 -8.65
C VAL A 119 3.38 -3.49 -9.50
N TRP A 120 3.44 -3.38 -10.83
CA TRP A 120 2.95 -4.42 -11.73
C TRP A 120 3.66 -5.75 -11.52
N GLY A 121 4.99 -5.74 -11.41
CA GLY A 121 5.78 -6.93 -11.09
C GLY A 121 5.37 -7.58 -9.77
N LEU A 122 5.15 -6.77 -8.72
CA LEU A 122 4.71 -7.26 -7.41
C LEU A 122 3.30 -7.85 -7.47
N VAL A 123 2.37 -7.19 -8.15
CA VAL A 123 1.00 -7.69 -8.31
C VAL A 123 0.98 -9.03 -9.04
N THR A 124 1.78 -9.18 -10.09
CA THR A 124 1.83 -10.43 -10.87
C THR A 124 2.58 -11.57 -10.16
N SER A 125 3.59 -11.26 -9.36
CA SER A 125 4.41 -12.27 -8.66
C SER A 125 3.84 -12.69 -7.31
N MET A 126 3.26 -11.76 -6.55
CA MET A 126 2.79 -11.95 -5.19
C MET A 126 1.26 -11.92 -5.05
N GLY A 127 0.55 -11.82 -6.18
CA GLY A 127 -0.91 -11.73 -6.19
C GLY A 127 -1.63 -13.02 -5.81
N GLY A 128 -1.01 -14.17 -6.04
CA GLY A 128 -1.61 -15.47 -5.77
C GLY A 128 -2.02 -15.69 -4.31
N PRO A 129 -1.12 -15.49 -3.34
CA PRO A 129 -1.43 -15.77 -1.93
C PRO A 129 -2.47 -14.83 -1.32
N THR A 130 -2.46 -13.53 -1.66
CA THR A 130 -3.30 -12.54 -0.94
C THR A 130 -4.02 -11.54 -1.84
N GLY A 131 -3.69 -11.46 -3.13
CA GLY A 131 -4.12 -10.34 -3.97
C GLY A 131 -3.51 -9.04 -3.46
N PRO A 132 -2.22 -8.72 -3.72
CA PRO A 132 -1.41 -7.81 -2.95
C PRO A 132 -2.06 -6.44 -2.78
N GLY A 133 -2.23 -6.04 -1.52
CA GLY A 133 -2.74 -4.73 -1.13
C GLY A 133 -1.66 -3.68 -1.18
N LEU A 134 -0.54 -3.94 -0.50
CA LEU A 134 0.66 -3.12 -0.39
C LEU A 134 0.40 -1.68 0.07
N ASN A 135 -0.82 -1.36 0.39
CA ASN A 135 -1.29 -0.04 0.76
C ASN A 135 -2.53 -0.13 1.66
N PRO A 136 -2.48 0.40 2.89
CA PRO A 136 -3.61 0.39 3.81
C PRO A 136 -4.89 1.03 3.24
N ALA A 137 -4.77 2.12 2.52
CA ALA A 137 -5.92 2.82 1.93
C ALA A 137 -6.60 2.01 0.82
N ARG A 138 -5.78 1.28 0.02
CA ARG A 138 -6.26 0.41 -1.06
C ARG A 138 -7.04 -0.80 -0.54
N ASP A 139 -6.82 -1.22 0.71
CA ASP A 139 -7.58 -2.31 1.32
C ASP A 139 -8.75 -1.80 2.17
N LEU A 140 -8.49 -0.88 3.09
CA LEU A 140 -9.42 -0.49 4.14
C LEU A 140 -10.70 0.15 3.60
N MET A 141 -10.59 1.09 2.65
CA MET A 141 -11.76 1.81 2.13
C MET A 141 -12.62 0.94 1.22
N PRO A 142 -12.09 0.14 0.29
CA PRO A 142 -12.88 -0.83 -0.44
C PRO A 142 -13.53 -1.90 0.44
N ARG A 143 -12.84 -2.38 1.49
CA ARG A 143 -13.39 -3.32 2.46
C ARG A 143 -14.59 -2.72 3.20
N LEU A 144 -14.50 -1.44 3.56
CA LEU A 144 -15.62 -0.70 4.15
C LEU A 144 -16.81 -0.67 3.20
N LEU A 145 -16.58 -0.36 1.93
CA LEU A 145 -17.64 -0.36 0.91
C LEU A 145 -18.24 -1.77 0.71
N HIS A 146 -17.42 -2.82 0.71
CA HIS A 146 -17.93 -4.19 0.69
C HIS A 146 -18.85 -4.48 1.87
N ALA A 147 -18.53 -3.95 3.06
CA ALA A 147 -19.36 -4.16 4.24
C ALA A 147 -20.74 -3.48 4.13
N ILE A 148 -20.79 -2.25 3.64
CA ILE A 148 -21.99 -1.41 3.66
C ILE A 148 -22.85 -1.50 2.41
N LEU A 149 -22.25 -1.77 1.23
CA LEU A 149 -23.00 -1.81 -0.02
C LEU A 149 -23.89 -3.06 -0.14
N PRO A 150 -25.05 -2.96 -0.78
CA PRO A 150 -25.94 -4.09 -1.07
C PRO A 150 -25.42 -4.89 -2.27
N ILE A 151 -24.42 -5.73 -2.04
CA ILE A 151 -23.82 -6.56 -3.08
C ILE A 151 -24.51 -7.92 -3.08
N PRO A 152 -25.04 -8.40 -4.23
CA PRO A 152 -25.57 -9.75 -4.33
C PRO A 152 -24.50 -10.79 -3.97
N HIS A 153 -24.90 -11.86 -3.30
CA HIS A 153 -24.06 -13.01 -2.92
C HIS A 153 -22.81 -12.68 -2.10
N LYS A 154 -22.65 -11.42 -1.61
CA LYS A 154 -21.50 -11.07 -0.79
C LYS A 154 -21.45 -11.90 0.49
N GLY A 155 -20.27 -12.39 0.83
CA GLY A 155 -20.02 -13.06 2.09
C GLY A 155 -19.57 -12.09 3.20
N SER A 156 -18.69 -12.58 4.04
CA SER A 156 -18.04 -11.78 5.09
C SER A 156 -17.04 -10.80 4.51
N SER A 157 -16.96 -9.59 5.06
CA SER A 157 -15.90 -8.62 4.73
C SER A 157 -14.58 -8.90 5.46
N ARG A 158 -14.46 -10.01 6.18
CA ARG A 158 -13.25 -10.51 6.88
C ARG A 158 -12.54 -9.46 7.74
N TRP A 159 -13.27 -8.67 8.52
CA TRP A 159 -12.71 -7.62 9.39
C TRP A 159 -11.69 -8.15 10.42
N GLY A 160 -11.77 -9.41 10.82
CA GLY A 160 -10.81 -10.06 11.72
C GLY A 160 -9.38 -10.15 11.15
N GLU A 161 -9.22 -9.93 9.86
CA GLU A 161 -7.94 -9.94 9.14
C GLU A 161 -7.53 -8.55 8.62
N ALA A 162 -8.44 -7.58 8.66
CA ALA A 162 -8.26 -6.24 8.08
C ALA A 162 -7.07 -5.46 8.68
N TRP A 163 -6.60 -5.84 9.85
CA TRP A 163 -5.39 -5.25 10.45
C TRP A 163 -4.11 -5.62 9.71
N ILE A 164 -4.08 -6.80 9.03
CA ILE A 164 -2.89 -7.29 8.33
C ILE A 164 -2.49 -6.36 7.18
N PRO A 165 -3.37 -6.04 6.20
CA PRO A 165 -3.04 -5.14 5.11
C PRO A 165 -2.85 -3.68 5.54
N VAL A 166 -3.03 -3.37 6.83
CA VAL A 166 -2.67 -2.08 7.42
C VAL A 166 -1.28 -2.14 8.05
N VAL A 167 -1.05 -3.09 8.95
CA VAL A 167 0.18 -3.16 9.75
C VAL A 167 1.35 -3.72 8.94
N ALA A 168 1.14 -4.77 8.15
CA ALA A 168 2.21 -5.41 7.41
C ALA A 168 2.88 -4.49 6.37
N PRO A 169 2.14 -3.69 5.57
CA PRO A 169 2.75 -2.69 4.70
C PRO A 169 3.55 -1.62 5.45
N ILE A 170 3.09 -1.17 6.61
CA ILE A 170 3.83 -0.18 7.42
C ILE A 170 5.17 -0.79 7.86
N VAL A 171 5.18 -2.01 8.37
CA VAL A 171 6.41 -2.70 8.76
C VAL A 171 7.32 -2.89 7.54
N GLY A 172 6.78 -3.34 6.42
CA GLY A 172 7.53 -3.49 5.17
C GLY A 172 8.14 -2.18 4.67
N ALA A 173 7.40 -1.08 4.73
CA ALA A 173 7.87 0.24 4.34
C ALA A 173 9.04 0.71 5.22
N ILE A 174 8.94 0.54 6.53
CA ILE A 174 10.01 0.90 7.49
C ILE A 174 11.28 0.10 7.17
N ILE A 175 11.17 -1.22 6.97
CA ILE A 175 12.32 -2.07 6.65
C ILE A 175 12.90 -1.69 5.28
N GLY A 176 12.07 -1.45 4.26
CA GLY A 176 12.51 -1.05 2.93
C GLY A 176 13.25 0.30 2.93
N ALA A 177 12.73 1.27 3.67
CA ALA A 177 13.39 2.57 3.85
C ALA A 177 14.71 2.43 4.61
N TRP A 178 14.75 1.62 5.66
CA TRP A 178 15.97 1.37 6.41
C TRP A 178 17.05 0.69 5.56
N LEU A 179 16.69 -0.31 4.77
CA LEU A 179 17.61 -0.97 3.83
C LEU A 179 18.15 0.03 2.80
N PHE A 180 17.31 0.91 2.28
CA PHE A 180 17.76 1.94 1.35
C PHE A 180 18.82 2.86 2.00
N VAL A 181 18.55 3.33 3.22
CA VAL A 181 19.51 4.15 3.97
C VAL A 181 20.81 3.37 4.22
N PHE A 182 20.71 2.13 4.64
CA PHE A 182 21.88 1.28 4.93
C PHE A 182 22.80 1.10 3.70
N PHE A 183 22.23 0.89 2.52
CA PHE A 183 23.03 0.63 1.30
C PHE A 183 23.49 1.90 0.58
N PHE A 184 22.74 2.99 0.68
CA PHE A 184 22.96 4.16 -0.17
C PHE A 184 23.25 5.47 0.59
N ALA A 185 23.11 5.46 1.91
CA ALA A 185 23.31 6.65 2.74
C ALA A 185 24.63 6.66 3.53
N SER A 186 25.50 5.63 3.32
CA SER A 186 26.84 5.55 3.92
C SER A 186 27.87 6.39 3.16
#